data_0deaafcc9003bcc171ab4f7320d5dd7e
#
_entry.id   0deaafcc9003bcc171ab4f7320d5dd7e
#
_cell.length_a   1.000
_cell.length_b   1.000
_cell.length_c   1.000
_cell.angle_alpha   90.00
_cell.angle_beta   90.00
_cell.angle_gamma   90.00
#
_symmetry.space_group_name_H-M   'P 1'
#
loop_
_entity.id
_entity.type
_entity.pdbx_description
1 polymer ?
#
loop_
_entity_poly.entity_id
_entity_poly.type
_entity_poly.pdbx_seq_one_letter_code
_entity_poly.pdbx_strand_id
1 'polypeptide(L)'
;MQMPDTLPLVTIYLSERCNSRCVTCDYWRHGIKDYSLESVRRLLPDLAALETRDVLISGGEPLLNPEWREIAALLRNSGLNLWLLTSGLSLAKHARDAAALFQSITVSLDGTCPETYAAIRGIDAFDKVCDGIQAIAGAGVPTSLRVTLQRANYAELPRFVTLGRELGVSQVSFLAVDVSNPHAFAIRNEFSPELALGADDIEVFDRLIENLEREHAQDFEAGFIAESPAKLKGIRNYFAALLGHGEFPAVRCNAPEFSAVISADGQVSPCFFIPGPKTAPRAPNLTAALNSNSMKALRTAIRSGERRECTKCVCSMWREPASLSGKSFQLGLAGNA
;
A
#
# COMPACT_ATOMS: atom_id res chain seq x y z
N MET A 1 17.26 -17.03 -14.87
CA MET A 1 17.21 -15.56 -14.92
C MET A 1 17.99 -15.03 -13.74
N GLN A 2 18.92 -14.11 -13.97
CA GLN A 2 19.65 -13.42 -12.91
C GLN A 2 18.68 -12.56 -12.09
N MET A 3 18.91 -12.48 -10.79
CA MET A 3 18.27 -11.47 -9.93
C MET A 3 18.55 -10.07 -10.49
N PRO A 4 17.68 -9.08 -10.21
CA PRO A 4 18.11 -7.70 -10.30
C PRO A 4 19.35 -7.55 -9.40
N ASP A 5 20.39 -6.94 -9.91
CA ASP A 5 21.59 -6.63 -9.14
C ASP A 5 21.28 -5.67 -7.98
N THR A 6 20.11 -4.99 -8.06
CA THR A 6 19.62 -4.04 -7.05
C THR A 6 18.14 -4.30 -6.70
N LEU A 7 17.77 -4.01 -5.46
CA LEU A 7 16.39 -4.05 -4.95
C LEU A 7 16.08 -2.71 -4.25
N PRO A 8 15.78 -1.66 -5.01
CA PRO A 8 15.66 -0.31 -4.45
C PRO A 8 14.59 -0.12 -3.38
N LEU A 9 13.54 -0.96 -3.35
CA LEU A 9 12.46 -0.88 -2.39
C LEU A 9 12.27 -2.18 -1.62
N VAL A 10 12.24 -2.10 -0.28
CA VAL A 10 11.81 -3.21 0.58
C VAL A 10 10.65 -2.76 1.45
N THR A 11 9.58 -3.53 1.49
CA THR A 11 8.51 -3.35 2.45
C THR A 11 8.71 -4.31 3.63
N ILE A 12 8.66 -3.80 4.85
CA ILE A 12 8.76 -4.60 6.06
C ILE A 12 7.46 -4.49 6.85
N TYR A 13 6.81 -5.62 7.06
CA TYR A 13 5.67 -5.71 7.96
C TYR A 13 6.18 -5.88 9.40
N LEU A 14 6.08 -4.80 10.19
CA LEU A 14 6.61 -4.80 11.55
C LEU A 14 5.75 -5.59 12.54
N SER A 15 4.46 -5.76 12.27
CA SER A 15 3.57 -6.44 13.19
C SER A 15 2.44 -7.17 12.45
N GLU A 16 2.05 -8.35 12.95
CA GLU A 16 0.80 -9.01 12.58
C GLU A 16 -0.40 -8.38 13.29
N ARG A 17 -0.16 -7.71 14.42
CA ARG A 17 -1.24 -7.06 15.18
C ARG A 17 -1.79 -5.86 14.43
N CYS A 18 -3.09 -5.67 14.52
CA CYS A 18 -3.76 -4.48 14.01
C CYS A 18 -4.82 -4.01 15.00
N ASN A 19 -4.96 -2.71 15.13
CA ASN A 19 -5.99 -2.05 15.96
C ASN A 19 -7.23 -1.64 15.16
N SER A 20 -7.30 -2.00 13.86
CA SER A 20 -8.49 -1.91 13.01
C SER A 20 -9.03 -3.31 12.70
N ARG A 21 -10.29 -3.39 12.30
CA ARG A 21 -10.98 -4.63 11.92
C ARG A 21 -11.68 -4.47 10.57
N CYS A 22 -10.91 -4.01 9.58
CA CYS A 22 -11.43 -3.62 8.28
C CYS A 22 -12.15 -4.78 7.59
N VAL A 23 -13.28 -4.49 6.95
CA VAL A 23 -14.04 -5.45 6.14
C VAL A 23 -13.27 -5.88 4.88
N THR A 24 -12.26 -5.10 4.48
CA THR A 24 -11.44 -5.33 3.30
C THR A 24 -10.15 -6.12 3.59
N CYS A 25 -9.87 -6.45 4.87
CA CYS A 25 -8.58 -7.00 5.27
C CYS A 25 -8.74 -7.97 6.45
N ASP A 26 -8.15 -9.16 6.36
CA ASP A 26 -8.14 -10.15 7.44
C ASP A 26 -6.83 -10.15 8.24
N TYR A 27 -5.92 -9.21 7.98
CA TYR A 27 -4.59 -9.20 8.58
C TYR A 27 -4.63 -9.16 10.12
N TRP A 28 -5.64 -8.50 10.69
CA TRP A 28 -5.89 -8.43 12.12
C TRP A 28 -6.24 -9.78 12.78
N ARG A 29 -6.55 -10.81 11.97
CA ARG A 29 -6.81 -12.20 12.42
C ARG A 29 -5.57 -13.10 12.31
N HIS A 30 -4.46 -12.61 11.73
CA HIS A 30 -3.30 -13.44 11.38
C HIS A 30 -2.49 -13.90 12.57
N GLY A 31 -2.28 -13.03 13.57
CA GLY A 31 -1.42 -13.37 14.68
C GLY A 31 -0.96 -12.18 15.50
N ILE A 32 0.11 -12.40 16.25
CA ILE A 32 0.66 -11.42 17.20
C ILE A 32 2.17 -11.22 17.03
N LYS A 33 2.78 -11.79 15.99
CA LYS A 33 4.21 -11.69 15.77
C LYS A 33 4.62 -10.27 15.42
N ASP A 34 5.79 -9.90 15.92
CA ASP A 34 6.48 -8.67 15.58
C ASP A 34 7.82 -9.01 14.92
N TYR A 35 8.20 -8.23 13.90
CA TYR A 35 9.54 -8.30 13.32
C TYR A 35 10.50 -7.56 14.25
N SER A 36 11.48 -8.28 14.83
CA SER A 36 12.30 -7.75 15.90
C SER A 36 13.41 -6.82 15.41
N LEU A 37 13.88 -5.92 16.30
CA LEU A 37 15.05 -5.08 16.05
C LEU A 37 16.29 -5.90 15.68
N GLU A 38 16.47 -7.06 16.31
CA GLU A 38 17.59 -7.96 16.01
C GLU A 38 17.48 -8.53 14.59
N SER A 39 16.28 -8.89 14.13
CA SER A 39 16.04 -9.32 12.75
C SER A 39 16.39 -8.23 11.75
N VAL A 40 16.06 -6.97 12.07
CA VAL A 40 16.42 -5.81 11.23
C VAL A 40 17.94 -5.60 11.20
N ARG A 41 18.63 -5.69 12.32
CA ARG A 41 20.11 -5.60 12.37
C ARG A 41 20.77 -6.62 11.44
N ARG A 42 20.27 -7.85 11.48
CA ARG A 42 20.77 -8.95 10.64
C ARG A 42 20.39 -8.79 9.16
N LEU A 43 19.36 -8.01 8.86
CA LEU A 43 18.92 -7.71 7.49
C LEU A 43 19.78 -6.63 6.82
N LEU A 44 20.38 -5.70 7.56
CA LEU A 44 21.12 -4.56 7.04
C LEU A 44 22.19 -4.91 6.01
N PRO A 45 23.01 -5.96 6.19
CA PRO A 45 24.01 -6.35 5.18
C PRO A 45 23.38 -6.70 3.83
N ASP A 46 22.24 -7.39 3.82
CA ASP A 46 21.54 -7.75 2.60
C ASP A 46 20.91 -6.51 1.94
N LEU A 47 20.34 -5.58 2.72
CA LEU A 47 19.82 -4.32 2.18
C LEU A 47 20.94 -3.50 1.51
N ALA A 48 22.12 -3.44 2.14
CA ALA A 48 23.28 -2.75 1.56
C ALA A 48 23.79 -3.43 0.29
N ALA A 49 23.92 -4.75 0.29
CA ALA A 49 24.37 -5.53 -0.87
C ALA A 49 23.41 -5.44 -2.06
N LEU A 50 22.11 -5.27 -1.79
CA LEU A 50 21.06 -5.10 -2.79
C LEU A 50 20.84 -3.62 -3.18
N GLU A 51 21.68 -2.70 -2.70
CA GLU A 51 21.55 -1.26 -2.94
C GLU A 51 20.15 -0.73 -2.61
N THR A 52 19.50 -1.27 -1.56
CA THR A 52 18.20 -0.81 -1.10
C THR A 52 18.32 0.64 -0.64
N ARG A 53 17.39 1.48 -1.09
CA ARG A 53 17.34 2.91 -0.76
C ARG A 53 16.12 3.27 0.06
N ASP A 54 15.01 2.62 -0.24
CA ASP A 54 13.71 2.94 0.33
C ASP A 54 13.17 1.75 1.10
N VAL A 55 12.69 2.00 2.31
CA VAL A 55 12.00 1.01 3.13
C VAL A 55 10.61 1.53 3.48
N LEU A 56 9.59 0.80 3.05
CA LEU A 56 8.20 1.04 3.46
C LEU A 56 7.90 0.20 4.70
N ILE A 57 7.63 0.86 5.78
CA ILE A 57 7.18 0.24 7.03
C ILE A 57 5.66 0.09 6.97
N SER A 58 5.18 -1.14 7.15
CA SER A 58 3.76 -1.52 7.06
C SER A 58 3.46 -2.75 7.94
N GLY A 59 2.40 -3.51 7.61
CA GLY A 59 1.99 -4.73 8.29
C GLY A 59 0.51 -4.75 8.60
N GLY A 60 0.12 -5.22 9.79
CA GLY A 60 -1.16 -4.91 10.38
C GLY A 60 -1.20 -3.43 10.76
N GLU A 61 -0.72 -3.09 11.96
CA GLU A 61 -0.42 -1.72 12.34
C GLU A 61 1.02 -1.66 12.85
N PRO A 62 1.95 -1.05 12.10
CA PRO A 62 3.37 -1.06 12.43
C PRO A 62 3.70 -0.34 13.74
N LEU A 63 2.93 0.68 14.12
CA LEU A 63 3.13 1.42 15.37
C LEU A 63 2.74 0.63 16.63
N LEU A 64 2.19 -0.58 16.47
CA LEU A 64 1.96 -1.52 17.58
C LEU A 64 3.17 -2.39 17.88
N ASN A 65 4.17 -2.45 17.01
CA ASN A 65 5.43 -3.10 17.33
C ASN A 65 6.15 -2.29 18.42
N PRO A 66 6.49 -2.87 19.59
CA PRO A 66 7.10 -2.10 20.69
C PRO A 66 8.46 -1.52 20.35
N GLU A 67 9.18 -2.11 19.40
CA GLU A 67 10.53 -1.71 18.96
C GLU A 67 10.50 -0.82 17.70
N TRP A 68 9.33 -0.33 17.25
CA TRP A 68 9.22 0.39 15.98
C TRP A 68 10.12 1.62 15.89
N ARG A 69 10.34 2.34 17.01
CA ARG A 69 11.18 3.55 17.02
C ARG A 69 12.65 3.20 16.82
N GLU A 70 13.12 2.21 17.56
CA GLU A 70 14.49 1.72 17.49
C GLU A 70 14.78 1.12 16.09
N ILE A 71 13.81 0.41 15.51
CA ILE A 71 13.89 -0.13 14.16
C ILE A 71 13.97 1.01 13.15
N ALA A 72 13.08 1.99 13.22
CA ALA A 72 13.07 3.12 12.31
C ALA A 72 14.36 3.96 12.43
N ALA A 73 14.83 4.21 13.66
CA ALA A 73 16.08 4.92 13.90
C ALA A 73 17.28 4.16 13.32
N LEU A 74 17.34 2.84 13.51
CA LEU A 74 18.41 2.00 12.98
C LEU A 74 18.47 2.05 11.45
N LEU A 75 17.33 1.88 10.79
CA LEU A 75 17.23 1.93 9.31
C LEU A 75 17.65 3.31 8.78
N ARG A 76 17.16 4.38 9.41
CA ARG A 76 17.52 5.75 9.04
C ARG A 76 19.02 6.05 9.20
N ASN A 77 19.60 5.63 10.33
CA ASN A 77 21.03 5.78 10.59
C ASN A 77 21.90 4.96 9.61
N SER A 78 21.31 3.96 8.98
CA SER A 78 21.94 3.17 7.90
C SER A 78 21.80 3.84 6.51
N GLY A 79 21.28 5.07 6.42
CA GLY A 79 21.16 5.83 5.18
C GLY A 79 19.92 5.51 4.34
N LEU A 80 18.96 4.77 4.89
CA LEU A 80 17.73 4.40 4.19
C LEU A 80 16.64 5.48 4.33
N ASN A 81 15.88 5.68 3.28
CA ASN A 81 14.67 6.48 3.28
C ASN A 81 13.52 5.67 3.86
N LEU A 82 12.80 6.24 4.81
CA LEU A 82 11.69 5.54 5.47
C LEU A 82 10.33 6.15 5.13
N TRP A 83 9.41 5.26 4.81
CA TRP A 83 8.03 5.54 4.50
C TRP A 83 7.15 4.74 5.47
N LEU A 84 6.06 5.34 5.95
CA LEU A 84 5.12 4.68 6.85
C LEU A 84 3.76 4.52 6.18
N LEU A 85 3.19 3.32 6.24
CA LEU A 85 1.79 3.07 5.93
C LEU A 85 1.08 2.63 7.22
N THR A 86 0.10 3.38 7.69
CA THR A 86 -0.54 3.20 8.99
C THR A 86 -2.06 3.37 8.92
N SER A 87 -2.76 2.76 9.87
CA SER A 87 -4.18 3.03 10.12
C SER A 87 -4.45 4.43 10.70
N GLY A 88 -3.43 5.10 11.21
CA GLY A 88 -3.53 6.42 11.83
C GLY A 88 -3.98 6.44 13.29
N LEU A 89 -4.55 5.35 13.81
CA LEU A 89 -5.14 5.30 15.16
C LEU A 89 -4.21 5.66 16.31
N SER A 90 -2.91 5.42 16.14
CA SER A 90 -1.90 5.73 17.14
C SER A 90 -1.06 6.97 16.78
N LEU A 91 -1.36 7.60 15.64
CA LEU A 91 -0.47 8.58 15.03
C LEU A 91 -0.35 9.86 15.86
N ALA A 92 -1.46 10.39 16.39
CA ALA A 92 -1.44 11.57 17.26
C ALA A 92 -0.50 11.36 18.47
N LYS A 93 -0.56 10.18 19.10
CA LYS A 93 0.30 9.83 20.26
C LYS A 93 1.79 9.78 19.87
N HIS A 94 2.12 9.44 18.65
CA HIS A 94 3.47 9.21 18.17
C HIS A 94 3.95 10.26 17.17
N ALA A 95 3.20 11.36 16.99
CA ALA A 95 3.43 12.34 15.95
C ALA A 95 4.87 12.90 15.94
N ARG A 96 5.41 13.25 17.10
CA ARG A 96 6.78 13.77 17.22
C ARG A 96 7.84 12.78 16.74
N ASP A 97 7.73 11.52 17.19
CA ASP A 97 8.72 10.50 16.85
C ASP A 97 8.58 10.09 15.39
N ALA A 98 7.34 9.96 14.91
CA ALA A 98 7.07 9.65 13.50
C ALA A 98 7.57 10.76 12.58
N ALA A 99 7.36 12.03 12.92
CA ALA A 99 7.87 13.16 12.16
C ALA A 99 9.41 13.21 12.09
N ALA A 100 10.08 12.78 13.15
CA ALA A 100 11.55 12.74 13.16
C ALA A 100 12.12 11.58 12.35
N LEU A 101 11.37 10.49 12.16
CA LEU A 101 11.88 9.23 11.60
C LEU A 101 11.45 8.96 10.16
N PHE A 102 10.25 9.37 9.78
CA PHE A 102 9.70 9.08 8.44
C PHE A 102 9.76 10.29 7.52
N GLN A 103 10.12 10.06 6.25
CA GLN A 103 10.13 11.09 5.21
C GLN A 103 8.76 11.34 4.62
N SER A 104 7.88 10.36 4.67
CA SER A 104 6.48 10.48 4.26
C SER A 104 5.63 9.46 4.99
N ILE A 105 4.38 9.82 5.24
CA ILE A 105 3.41 8.97 5.94
C ILE A 105 2.14 8.88 5.12
N THR A 106 1.73 7.65 4.84
CA THR A 106 0.44 7.34 4.22
C THR A 106 -0.51 6.84 5.27
N VAL A 107 -1.65 7.50 5.40
CA VAL A 107 -2.71 7.11 6.33
C VAL A 107 -3.89 6.53 5.57
N SER A 108 -4.33 5.36 5.96
CA SER A 108 -5.51 4.73 5.39
C SER A 108 -6.78 5.34 5.99
N LEU A 109 -7.56 6.04 5.16
CA LEU A 109 -8.81 6.69 5.56
C LEU A 109 -9.91 6.36 4.54
N ASP A 110 -10.78 5.41 4.89
CA ASP A 110 -11.76 4.84 3.94
C ASP A 110 -13.19 5.38 4.13
N GLY A 111 -13.37 6.46 4.90
CA GLY A 111 -14.64 7.17 5.06
C GLY A 111 -14.39 8.66 5.26
N THR A 112 -15.33 9.51 4.86
CA THR A 112 -15.28 10.96 5.06
C THR A 112 -16.13 11.45 6.23
N CYS A 113 -16.77 10.50 6.93
CA CYS A 113 -17.54 10.71 8.15
C CYS A 113 -17.38 9.50 9.10
N PRO A 114 -17.73 9.65 10.39
CA PRO A 114 -17.61 8.58 11.38
C PRO A 114 -18.34 7.29 10.98
N GLU A 115 -19.53 7.40 10.40
CA GLU A 115 -20.38 6.27 10.05
C GLU A 115 -19.74 5.40 8.94
N THR A 116 -19.35 6.02 7.83
CA THR A 116 -18.70 5.30 6.71
C THR A 116 -17.35 4.76 7.13
N TYR A 117 -16.56 5.55 7.88
CA TYR A 117 -15.29 5.10 8.42
C TYR A 117 -15.45 3.86 9.30
N ALA A 118 -16.36 3.90 10.28
CA ALA A 118 -16.60 2.79 11.19
C ALA A 118 -17.11 1.53 10.48
N ALA A 119 -17.99 1.69 9.49
CA ALA A 119 -18.53 0.58 8.70
C ALA A 119 -17.42 -0.16 7.93
N ILE A 120 -16.40 0.56 7.43
CA ILE A 120 -15.31 -0.02 6.63
C ILE A 120 -14.16 -0.46 7.52
N ARG A 121 -13.71 0.39 8.46
CA ARG A 121 -12.54 0.14 9.28
C ARG A 121 -12.80 -0.73 10.51
N GLY A 122 -14.12 -0.98 10.81
CA GLY A 122 -14.56 -1.82 11.90
C GLY A 122 -14.28 -1.26 13.29
N ILE A 123 -14.12 0.05 13.39
CA ILE A 123 -13.85 0.77 14.63
C ILE A 123 -14.35 2.21 14.52
N ASP A 124 -15.03 2.71 15.54
CA ASP A 124 -15.44 4.11 15.66
C ASP A 124 -14.26 4.97 16.16
N ALA A 125 -13.53 5.57 15.22
CA ALA A 125 -12.32 6.33 15.54
C ALA A 125 -11.98 7.37 14.46
N PHE A 126 -12.95 7.83 13.69
CA PHE A 126 -12.73 8.80 12.60
C PHE A 126 -12.00 10.05 13.06
N ASP A 127 -12.53 10.73 14.09
CA ASP A 127 -11.97 11.99 14.62
C ASP A 127 -10.53 11.78 15.11
N LYS A 128 -10.29 10.67 15.81
CA LYS A 128 -8.95 10.33 16.31
C LYS A 128 -7.92 10.15 15.20
N VAL A 129 -8.32 9.60 14.07
CA VAL A 129 -7.44 9.45 12.91
C VAL A 129 -7.23 10.80 12.23
N CYS A 130 -8.28 11.63 12.10
CA CYS A 130 -8.17 12.99 11.58
C CYS A 130 -7.21 13.84 12.42
N ASP A 131 -7.33 13.80 13.76
CA ASP A 131 -6.39 14.47 14.69
C ASP A 131 -4.94 14.01 14.45
N GLY A 132 -4.74 12.71 14.25
CA GLY A 132 -3.43 12.14 13.95
C GLY A 132 -2.84 12.64 12.63
N ILE A 133 -3.68 12.73 11.59
CA ILE A 133 -3.28 13.24 10.27
C ILE A 133 -2.89 14.72 10.40
N GLN A 134 -3.72 15.56 11.03
CA GLN A 134 -3.45 16.97 11.24
C GLN A 134 -2.16 17.19 12.05
N ALA A 135 -1.94 16.39 13.09
CA ALA A 135 -0.72 16.49 13.91
C ALA A 135 0.55 16.21 13.09
N ILE A 136 0.52 15.23 12.18
CA ILE A 136 1.68 14.90 11.32
C ILE A 136 1.85 15.91 10.19
N ALA A 137 0.77 16.29 9.52
CA ALA A 137 0.82 17.30 8.46
C ALA A 137 1.29 18.63 9.00
N GLY A 138 0.80 19.04 10.19
CA GLY A 138 1.24 20.25 10.91
C GLY A 138 2.69 20.20 11.36
N ALA A 139 3.27 19.02 11.54
CA ALA A 139 4.71 18.85 11.80
C ALA A 139 5.58 18.94 10.52
N GLY A 140 4.97 19.19 9.35
CA GLY A 140 5.67 19.39 8.07
C GLY A 140 6.09 18.09 7.37
N VAL A 141 5.56 16.93 7.79
CA VAL A 141 5.83 15.66 7.11
C VAL A 141 4.87 15.52 5.93
N PRO A 142 5.36 15.25 4.71
CA PRO A 142 4.52 14.90 3.58
C PRO A 142 3.59 13.75 3.95
N THR A 143 2.29 14.05 4.01
CA THR A 143 1.28 13.09 4.44
C THR A 143 0.29 12.85 3.31
N SER A 144 -0.03 11.60 3.03
CA SER A 144 -1.03 11.25 2.02
C SER A 144 -2.16 10.41 2.62
N LEU A 145 -3.37 10.60 2.09
CA LEU A 145 -4.48 9.70 2.35
C LEU A 145 -4.44 8.55 1.33
N ARG A 146 -4.67 7.35 1.81
CA ARG A 146 -4.93 6.18 0.96
C ARG A 146 -6.36 5.73 1.18
N VAL A 147 -7.14 5.76 0.11
CA VAL A 147 -8.55 5.38 0.11
C VAL A 147 -8.75 4.13 -0.72
N THR A 148 -9.34 3.10 -0.12
CA THR A 148 -9.77 1.90 -0.84
C THR A 148 -11.23 2.06 -1.23
N LEU A 149 -11.47 2.41 -2.51
CA LEU A 149 -12.81 2.60 -3.05
C LEU A 149 -13.56 1.28 -3.11
N GLN A 150 -14.76 1.30 -2.57
CA GLN A 150 -15.67 0.19 -2.49
C GLN A 150 -17.13 0.70 -2.47
N ARG A 151 -18.11 -0.20 -2.49
CA ARG A 151 -19.52 0.16 -2.54
C ARG A 151 -19.96 1.12 -1.42
N ALA A 152 -19.37 0.98 -0.24
CA ALA A 152 -19.74 1.80 0.92
C ALA A 152 -19.25 3.27 0.83
N ASN A 153 -18.23 3.57 0.01
CA ASN A 153 -17.59 4.89 0.01
C ASN A 153 -17.35 5.53 -1.36
N TYR A 154 -17.62 4.84 -2.47
CA TYR A 154 -17.32 5.39 -3.81
C TYR A 154 -18.02 6.73 -4.08
N ALA A 155 -19.22 6.91 -3.52
CA ALA A 155 -19.99 8.15 -3.65
C ALA A 155 -19.35 9.34 -2.91
N GLU A 156 -18.45 9.07 -1.97
CA GLU A 156 -17.72 10.08 -1.21
C GLU A 156 -16.43 10.57 -1.93
N LEU A 157 -16.16 10.10 -3.17
CA LEU A 157 -14.94 10.41 -3.92
C LEU A 157 -14.59 11.91 -3.92
N PRO A 158 -15.49 12.88 -4.25
CA PRO A 158 -15.14 14.31 -4.20
C PRO A 158 -14.89 14.81 -2.77
N ARG A 159 -15.62 14.24 -1.79
CA ARG A 159 -15.46 14.65 -0.39
C ARG A 159 -14.10 14.25 0.19
N PHE A 160 -13.51 13.13 -0.25
CA PHE A 160 -12.14 12.76 0.14
C PHE A 160 -11.11 13.81 -0.29
N VAL A 161 -11.27 14.42 -1.47
CA VAL A 161 -10.38 15.49 -1.96
C VAL A 161 -10.51 16.71 -1.07
N THR A 162 -11.74 17.15 -0.76
CA THR A 162 -12.01 18.28 0.14
C THR A 162 -11.47 18.01 1.55
N LEU A 163 -11.78 16.83 2.10
CA LEU A 163 -11.29 16.42 3.43
C LEU A 163 -9.76 16.38 3.49
N GLY A 164 -9.10 15.91 2.45
CA GLY A 164 -7.64 15.94 2.37
C GLY A 164 -7.08 17.35 2.48
N ARG A 165 -7.72 18.35 1.86
CA ARG A 165 -7.36 19.77 2.01
C ARG A 165 -7.59 20.28 3.42
N GLU A 166 -8.73 19.95 4.02
CA GLU A 166 -9.07 20.34 5.41
C GLU A 166 -8.09 19.74 6.43
N LEU A 167 -7.61 18.52 6.19
CA LEU A 167 -6.63 17.85 7.04
C LEU A 167 -5.18 18.28 6.77
N GLY A 168 -4.93 19.10 5.74
CA GLY A 168 -3.60 19.62 5.40
C GLY A 168 -2.67 18.57 4.78
N VAL A 169 -3.20 17.50 4.18
CA VAL A 169 -2.36 16.50 3.53
C VAL A 169 -1.79 16.99 2.19
N SER A 170 -0.70 16.41 1.78
CA SER A 170 -0.05 16.73 0.50
C SER A 170 -0.66 15.99 -0.69
N GLN A 171 -1.38 14.88 -0.44
CA GLN A 171 -1.91 14.04 -1.53
C GLN A 171 -3.07 13.17 -1.04
N VAL A 172 -4.02 12.90 -1.93
CA VAL A 172 -5.06 11.88 -1.77
C VAL A 172 -4.91 10.84 -2.88
N SER A 173 -4.95 9.55 -2.53
CA SER A 173 -4.73 8.45 -3.46
C SER A 173 -5.82 7.40 -3.33
N PHE A 174 -6.27 6.88 -4.48
CA PHE A 174 -7.39 5.95 -4.60
C PHE A 174 -6.97 4.62 -5.22
N LEU A 175 -7.50 3.53 -4.72
CA LEU A 175 -7.43 2.22 -5.37
C LEU A 175 -8.76 1.49 -5.22
N ALA A 176 -9.03 0.53 -6.09
CA ALA A 176 -10.20 -0.33 -5.94
C ALA A 176 -9.99 -1.35 -4.81
N VAL A 177 -11.07 -1.73 -4.12
CA VAL A 177 -11.05 -2.93 -3.29
C VAL A 177 -10.82 -4.16 -4.17
N ASP A 178 -9.88 -5.01 -3.78
CA ASP A 178 -9.67 -6.29 -4.46
C ASP A 178 -10.56 -7.36 -3.83
N VAL A 179 -11.55 -7.81 -4.58
CA VAL A 179 -12.47 -8.89 -4.17
C VAL A 179 -12.19 -10.20 -4.92
N SER A 180 -11.14 -10.24 -5.72
CA SER A 180 -10.83 -11.37 -6.62
C SER A 180 -9.58 -12.14 -6.22
N ASN A 181 -8.67 -11.53 -5.46
CA ASN A 181 -7.41 -12.14 -5.06
C ASN A 181 -7.50 -12.70 -3.63
N PRO A 182 -7.40 -14.02 -3.45
CA PRO A 182 -7.50 -14.64 -2.12
C PRO A 182 -6.30 -14.33 -1.20
N HIS A 183 -5.24 -13.71 -1.75
CA HIS A 183 -4.02 -13.39 -1.02
C HIS A 183 -3.86 -11.90 -0.73
N ALA A 184 -4.73 -11.05 -1.27
CA ALA A 184 -4.67 -9.62 -1.02
C ALA A 184 -5.00 -9.33 0.46
N PHE A 185 -4.09 -8.62 1.16
CA PHE A 185 -4.26 -8.18 2.55
C PHE A 185 -4.60 -9.28 3.55
N ALA A 186 -3.98 -10.43 3.43
CA ALA A 186 -4.12 -11.67 4.16
C ALA A 186 -4.92 -12.73 3.41
N ILE A 187 -4.86 -13.94 3.94
CA ILE A 187 -5.61 -15.07 3.37
C ILE A 187 -7.08 -14.87 3.70
N ARG A 188 -7.86 -14.47 2.71
CA ARG A 188 -9.31 -14.45 2.83
C ARG A 188 -9.84 -15.85 2.55
N ASN A 189 -10.54 -16.39 3.52
CA ASN A 189 -11.24 -17.66 3.33
C ASN A 189 -12.52 -17.49 2.51
N GLU A 190 -13.03 -16.25 2.42
CA GLU A 190 -14.29 -15.92 1.75
C GLU A 190 -14.10 -14.68 0.85
N PHE A 191 -14.65 -14.75 -0.35
CA PHE A 191 -14.80 -13.59 -1.21
C PHE A 191 -15.97 -12.75 -0.69
N SER A 192 -15.78 -11.43 -0.69
CA SER A 192 -16.81 -10.46 -0.31
C SER A 192 -17.20 -9.61 -1.52
N PRO A 193 -17.92 -10.20 -2.51
CA PRO A 193 -18.28 -9.49 -3.73
C PRO A 193 -19.19 -8.29 -3.46
N GLU A 194 -19.91 -8.28 -2.32
CA GLU A 194 -20.73 -7.17 -1.87
C GLU A 194 -19.95 -5.89 -1.56
N LEU A 195 -18.63 -5.98 -1.40
CA LEU A 195 -17.76 -4.81 -1.25
C LEU A 195 -17.53 -4.10 -2.60
N ALA A 196 -17.66 -4.79 -3.73
CA ALA A 196 -17.55 -4.19 -5.04
C ALA A 196 -18.79 -3.38 -5.40
N LEU A 197 -18.64 -2.44 -6.34
CA LEU A 197 -19.75 -1.67 -6.88
C LEU A 197 -20.73 -2.59 -7.61
N GLY A 198 -22.03 -2.33 -7.45
CA GLY A 198 -23.12 -2.98 -8.20
C GLY A 198 -23.34 -2.31 -9.55
N ALA A 199 -24.23 -2.89 -10.37
CA ALA A 199 -24.51 -2.40 -11.73
C ALA A 199 -24.99 -0.93 -11.73
N ASP A 200 -25.88 -0.57 -10.83
CA ASP A 200 -26.42 0.80 -10.73
C ASP A 200 -25.36 1.80 -10.25
N ASP A 201 -24.34 1.33 -9.51
CA ASP A 201 -23.28 2.18 -8.98
C ASP A 201 -22.30 2.62 -10.08
N ILE A 202 -22.11 1.82 -11.14
CA ILE A 202 -21.09 2.06 -12.18
C ILE A 202 -21.33 3.38 -12.90
N GLU A 203 -22.56 3.66 -13.30
CA GLU A 203 -22.91 4.91 -14.00
C GLU A 203 -22.80 6.13 -13.06
N VAL A 204 -23.18 5.97 -11.80
CA VAL A 204 -23.01 7.02 -10.78
C VAL A 204 -21.53 7.33 -10.59
N PHE A 205 -20.70 6.30 -10.48
CA PHE A 205 -19.26 6.46 -10.29
C PHE A 205 -18.58 7.12 -11.50
N ASP A 206 -19.02 6.78 -12.73
CA ASP A 206 -18.52 7.41 -13.95
C ASP A 206 -18.78 8.92 -13.95
N ARG A 207 -20.03 9.33 -13.63
CA ARG A 207 -20.37 10.76 -13.48
C ARG A 207 -19.58 11.47 -12.38
N LEU A 208 -19.30 10.79 -11.27
CA LEU A 208 -18.46 11.35 -10.19
C LEU A 208 -17.04 11.60 -10.66
N ILE A 209 -16.45 10.69 -11.45
CA ILE A 209 -15.11 10.86 -12.02
C ILE A 209 -15.08 12.03 -13.01
N GLU A 210 -16.09 12.13 -13.90
CA GLU A 210 -16.19 13.24 -14.85
C GLU A 210 -16.33 14.61 -14.15
N ASN A 211 -17.14 14.66 -13.10
CA ASN A 211 -17.28 15.87 -12.29
C ASN A 211 -15.98 16.23 -11.59
N LEU A 212 -15.31 15.23 -11.00
CA LEU A 212 -14.03 15.44 -10.32
C LEU A 212 -12.97 15.96 -11.31
N GLU A 213 -12.89 15.39 -12.51
CA GLU A 213 -11.96 15.82 -13.57
C GLU A 213 -12.18 17.30 -13.92
N ARG A 214 -13.44 17.74 -14.03
CA ARG A 214 -13.80 19.11 -14.36
C ARG A 214 -13.56 20.09 -13.19
N GLU A 215 -13.95 19.71 -11.98
CA GLU A 215 -13.97 20.60 -10.81
C GLU A 215 -12.61 20.67 -10.10
N HIS A 216 -11.80 19.61 -10.23
CA HIS A 216 -10.50 19.45 -9.59
C HIS A 216 -9.33 19.33 -10.57
N ALA A 217 -9.45 19.94 -11.78
CA ALA A 217 -8.40 19.88 -12.81
C ALA A 217 -7.02 20.31 -12.25
N GLN A 218 -6.98 21.38 -11.47
CA GLN A 218 -5.75 21.88 -10.83
C GLN A 218 -5.18 20.91 -9.78
N ASP A 219 -6.04 20.15 -9.08
CA ASP A 219 -5.61 19.15 -8.10
C ASP A 219 -4.97 17.93 -8.79
N PHE A 220 -5.43 17.57 -9.97
CA PHE A 220 -4.78 16.57 -10.82
C PHE A 220 -3.42 17.06 -11.34
N GLU A 221 -3.36 18.27 -11.88
CA GLU A 221 -2.12 18.88 -12.40
C GLU A 221 -1.06 19.04 -11.31
N ALA A 222 -1.48 19.45 -10.11
CA ALA A 222 -0.60 19.61 -8.94
C ALA A 222 -0.19 18.26 -8.31
N GLY A 223 -0.78 17.13 -8.72
CA GLY A 223 -0.56 15.82 -8.12
C GLY A 223 -1.14 15.68 -6.71
N PHE A 224 -2.08 16.57 -6.32
CA PHE A 224 -2.80 16.44 -5.06
C PHE A 224 -3.74 15.22 -5.10
N ILE A 225 -4.41 15.00 -6.25
CA ILE A 225 -5.03 13.71 -6.56
C ILE A 225 -3.97 12.87 -7.27
N ALA A 226 -3.59 11.76 -6.64
CA ALA A 226 -2.46 10.94 -7.07
C ALA A 226 -2.73 10.20 -8.39
N GLU A 227 -3.94 9.73 -8.58
CA GLU A 227 -4.36 9.01 -9.78
C GLU A 227 -4.78 9.99 -10.87
N SER A 228 -4.36 9.74 -12.12
CA SER A 228 -4.88 10.47 -13.27
C SER A 228 -6.38 10.15 -13.47
N PRO A 229 -7.14 11.01 -14.17
CA PRO A 229 -8.53 10.70 -14.54
C PRO A 229 -8.67 9.37 -15.29
N ALA A 230 -7.72 9.06 -16.16
CA ALA A 230 -7.67 7.77 -16.87
C ALA A 230 -7.54 6.59 -15.92
N LYS A 231 -6.75 6.73 -14.85
CA LYS A 231 -6.59 5.68 -13.84
C LYS A 231 -7.84 5.52 -12.98
N LEU A 232 -8.54 6.61 -12.63
CA LEU A 232 -9.85 6.54 -11.96
C LEU A 232 -10.90 5.84 -12.83
N LYS A 233 -10.93 6.14 -14.15
CA LYS A 233 -11.73 5.40 -15.12
C LYS A 233 -11.32 3.92 -15.20
N GLY A 234 -10.04 3.61 -15.03
CA GLY A 234 -9.55 2.24 -14.88
C GLY A 234 -10.13 1.53 -13.65
N ILE A 235 -10.24 2.21 -12.49
CA ILE A 235 -10.91 1.66 -11.30
C ILE A 235 -12.38 1.37 -11.60
N ARG A 236 -13.09 2.28 -12.26
CA ARG A 236 -14.48 2.07 -12.69
C ARG A 236 -14.60 0.85 -13.62
N ASN A 237 -13.70 0.73 -14.59
CA ASN A 237 -13.69 -0.40 -15.54
C ASN A 237 -13.40 -1.73 -14.84
N TYR A 238 -12.55 -1.74 -13.80
CA TYR A 238 -12.32 -2.92 -12.97
C TYR A 238 -13.63 -3.40 -12.32
N PHE A 239 -14.41 -2.49 -11.72
CA PHE A 239 -15.70 -2.86 -11.13
C PHE A 239 -16.72 -3.31 -12.19
N ALA A 240 -16.78 -2.65 -13.35
CA ALA A 240 -17.64 -3.08 -14.45
C ALA A 240 -17.27 -4.48 -14.96
N ALA A 241 -15.99 -4.79 -15.07
CA ALA A 241 -15.51 -6.12 -15.48
C ALA A 241 -15.84 -7.22 -14.46
N LEU A 242 -15.88 -6.91 -13.16
CA LEU A 242 -16.36 -7.85 -12.12
C LEU A 242 -17.83 -8.24 -12.33
N LEU A 243 -18.64 -7.35 -12.89
CA LEU A 243 -20.05 -7.58 -13.22
C LEU A 243 -20.23 -8.24 -14.59
N GLY A 244 -19.14 -8.52 -15.31
CA GLY A 244 -19.19 -9.06 -16.68
C GLY A 244 -19.40 -7.99 -17.76
N HIS A 245 -19.32 -6.71 -17.43
CA HIS A 245 -19.47 -5.60 -18.35
C HIS A 245 -18.10 -5.14 -18.89
N GLY A 246 -17.56 -5.86 -19.87
CA GLY A 246 -16.29 -5.57 -20.51
C GLY A 246 -15.12 -6.37 -19.95
N GLU A 247 -13.91 -6.02 -20.39
CA GLU A 247 -12.65 -6.66 -19.96
C GLU A 247 -12.03 -5.90 -18.78
N PHE A 248 -11.21 -6.63 -17.98
CA PHE A 248 -10.41 -5.99 -16.96
C PHE A 248 -9.39 -5.04 -17.59
N PRO A 249 -9.12 -3.88 -16.95
CA PRO A 249 -8.07 -2.99 -17.41
C PRO A 249 -6.73 -3.73 -17.56
N ALA A 250 -5.99 -3.39 -18.61
CA ALA A 250 -4.65 -3.97 -18.81
C ALA A 250 -3.72 -3.64 -17.63
N VAL A 251 -3.10 -4.65 -17.07
CA VAL A 251 -2.18 -4.51 -15.94
C VAL A 251 -0.75 -4.42 -16.45
N ARG A 252 -0.10 -3.28 -16.24
CA ARG A 252 1.34 -3.09 -16.49
C ARG A 252 2.05 -3.03 -15.14
N CYS A 253 2.87 -4.05 -14.84
CA CYS A 253 3.52 -4.16 -13.53
C CYS A 253 4.89 -4.86 -13.64
N ASN A 254 5.90 -4.27 -13.00
CA ASN A 254 7.20 -4.90 -12.80
C ASN A 254 7.68 -4.81 -11.33
N ALA A 255 6.75 -4.65 -10.39
CA ALA A 255 7.06 -4.56 -8.96
C ALA A 255 8.03 -5.65 -8.46
N PRO A 256 7.90 -6.94 -8.85
CA PRO A 256 8.84 -7.97 -8.42
C PRO A 256 10.29 -7.77 -8.89
N GLU A 257 10.55 -6.86 -9.80
CA GLU A 257 11.90 -6.59 -10.32
C GLU A 257 12.66 -5.57 -9.47
N PHE A 258 11.94 -4.72 -8.73
CA PHE A 258 12.54 -3.65 -7.95
C PHE A 258 12.10 -3.62 -6.48
N SER A 259 11.19 -4.51 -6.08
CA SER A 259 10.69 -4.55 -4.71
C SER A 259 10.52 -5.96 -4.15
N ALA A 260 10.50 -6.06 -2.83
CA ALA A 260 10.10 -7.26 -2.09
C ALA A 260 9.36 -6.86 -0.82
N VAL A 261 8.55 -7.78 -0.30
CA VAL A 261 7.81 -7.64 0.96
C VAL A 261 8.32 -8.69 1.95
N ILE A 262 8.67 -8.26 3.16
CA ILE A 262 9.05 -9.13 4.27
C ILE A 262 7.92 -9.08 5.30
N SER A 263 7.28 -10.22 5.55
CA SER A 263 6.24 -10.32 6.60
C SER A 263 6.83 -10.34 8.01
N ALA A 264 6.00 -10.13 9.03
CA ALA A 264 6.44 -10.10 10.42
C ALA A 264 7.07 -11.45 10.89
N ASP A 265 6.77 -12.55 10.24
CA ASP A 265 7.39 -13.86 10.46
C ASP A 265 8.62 -14.10 9.57
N GLY A 266 9.02 -13.11 8.77
CA GLY A 266 10.21 -13.16 7.91
C GLY A 266 9.98 -13.81 6.54
N GLN A 267 8.76 -14.16 6.14
CA GLN A 267 8.51 -14.64 4.79
C GLN A 267 8.76 -13.54 3.77
N VAL A 268 9.46 -13.88 2.68
CA VAL A 268 9.75 -12.95 1.60
C VAL A 268 8.78 -13.18 0.45
N SER A 269 8.10 -12.14 0.02
CA SER A 269 7.13 -12.14 -1.09
C SER A 269 7.56 -11.20 -2.20
N PRO A 270 7.23 -11.49 -3.48
CA PRO A 270 7.63 -10.64 -4.61
C PRO A 270 6.81 -9.34 -4.69
N CYS A 271 5.64 -9.28 -4.08
CA CYS A 271 4.77 -8.11 -3.99
C CYS A 271 3.72 -8.30 -2.88
N PHE A 272 2.86 -7.30 -2.67
CA PHE A 272 1.79 -7.33 -1.66
C PHE A 272 0.70 -8.38 -1.91
N PHE A 273 0.51 -8.81 -3.16
CA PHE A 273 -0.65 -9.58 -3.61
C PHE A 273 -0.33 -11.04 -3.94
N ILE A 274 0.93 -11.42 -3.91
CA ILE A 274 1.37 -12.78 -4.20
C ILE A 274 2.28 -13.24 -3.06
N PRO A 275 1.88 -14.27 -2.30
CA PRO A 275 2.71 -14.80 -1.22
C PRO A 275 3.99 -15.41 -1.78
N GLY A 276 5.06 -15.27 -1.03
CA GLY A 276 6.34 -15.91 -1.35
C GLY A 276 6.29 -17.44 -1.18
N PRO A 277 7.18 -18.16 -1.83
CA PRO A 277 7.27 -19.61 -1.69
C PRO A 277 7.60 -20.01 -0.26
N LYS A 278 6.85 -20.96 0.32
CA LYS A 278 7.11 -21.46 1.68
C LYS A 278 8.47 -22.16 1.82
N THR A 279 9.04 -22.64 0.71
CA THR A 279 10.35 -23.31 0.66
C THR A 279 11.52 -22.35 0.51
N ALA A 280 11.28 -21.06 0.25
CA ALA A 280 12.34 -20.06 0.21
C ALA A 280 12.87 -19.78 1.62
N PRO A 281 14.17 -19.44 1.75
CA PRO A 281 14.71 -18.90 3.00
C PRO A 281 13.89 -17.70 3.49
N ARG A 282 13.86 -17.50 4.80
CA ARG A 282 13.20 -16.35 5.41
C ARG A 282 14.20 -15.22 5.67
N ALA A 283 13.73 -14.00 5.69
CA ALA A 283 14.51 -12.89 6.23
C ALA A 283 14.91 -13.19 7.69
N PRO A 284 16.13 -12.82 8.12
CA PRO A 284 17.00 -11.82 7.48
C PRO A 284 17.87 -12.28 6.31
N ASN A 285 17.81 -13.53 5.85
CA ASN A 285 18.56 -13.99 4.68
C ASN A 285 17.85 -13.59 3.37
N LEU A 286 17.69 -12.28 3.13
CA LEU A 286 16.90 -11.74 2.02
C LEU A 286 17.51 -12.12 0.67
N THR A 287 18.81 -11.95 0.50
CA THR A 287 19.52 -12.30 -0.74
C THR A 287 19.35 -13.79 -1.09
N ALA A 288 19.46 -14.67 -0.10
CA ALA A 288 19.22 -16.10 -0.30
C ALA A 288 17.76 -16.41 -0.64
N ALA A 289 16.80 -15.73 -0.01
CA ALA A 289 15.38 -15.89 -0.30
C ALA A 289 15.05 -15.51 -1.74
N LEU A 290 15.53 -14.35 -2.18
CA LEU A 290 15.33 -13.84 -3.53
C LEU A 290 16.01 -14.70 -4.60
N ASN A 291 17.15 -15.31 -4.27
CA ASN A 291 17.91 -16.19 -5.17
C ASN A 291 17.46 -17.65 -5.18
N SER A 292 16.54 -18.05 -4.29
CA SER A 292 16.04 -19.41 -4.26
C SER A 292 15.39 -19.79 -5.59
N ASN A 293 15.51 -21.07 -5.98
CA ASN A 293 14.91 -21.56 -7.23
C ASN A 293 13.39 -21.36 -7.26
N SER A 294 12.73 -21.53 -6.12
CA SER A 294 11.29 -21.32 -5.99
C SER A 294 10.87 -19.85 -6.18
N MET A 295 11.64 -18.88 -5.66
CA MET A 295 11.38 -17.46 -5.88
C MET A 295 11.66 -17.05 -7.32
N LYS A 296 12.74 -17.55 -7.92
CA LYS A 296 13.06 -17.32 -9.34
C LYS A 296 11.95 -17.84 -10.26
N ALA A 297 11.45 -19.06 -10.01
CA ALA A 297 10.32 -19.63 -10.75
C ALA A 297 9.05 -18.78 -10.61
N LEU A 298 8.72 -18.34 -9.38
CA LEU A 298 7.57 -17.49 -9.12
C LEU A 298 7.66 -16.15 -9.86
N ARG A 299 8.82 -15.49 -9.84
CA ARG A 299 9.04 -14.22 -10.57
C ARG A 299 8.96 -14.40 -12.08
N THR A 300 9.42 -15.52 -12.59
CA THR A 300 9.27 -15.88 -14.02
C THR A 300 7.79 -16.03 -14.38
N ALA A 301 7.02 -16.77 -13.59
CA ALA A 301 5.58 -16.97 -13.82
C ALA A 301 4.78 -15.65 -13.73
N ILE A 302 5.19 -14.70 -12.86
CA ILE A 302 4.58 -13.36 -12.81
C ILE A 302 4.89 -12.60 -14.11
N ARG A 303 6.14 -12.61 -14.56
CA ARG A 303 6.57 -11.90 -15.78
C ARG A 303 5.94 -12.45 -17.05
N SER A 304 5.80 -13.78 -17.15
CA SER A 304 5.16 -14.44 -18.30
C SER A 304 3.63 -14.30 -18.32
N GLY A 305 3.02 -13.67 -17.28
CA GLY A 305 1.57 -13.51 -17.18
C GLY A 305 0.82 -14.79 -16.78
N GLU A 306 1.52 -15.82 -16.32
CA GLU A 306 0.91 -17.09 -15.88
C GLU A 306 0.12 -16.95 -14.57
N ARG A 307 0.38 -15.88 -13.81
CA ARG A 307 -0.29 -15.65 -12.52
C ARG A 307 -1.60 -14.91 -12.74
N ARG A 308 -2.71 -15.61 -12.49
CA ARG A 308 -4.07 -15.06 -12.65
C ARG A 308 -4.34 -13.84 -11.76
N GLU A 309 -3.72 -13.77 -10.59
CA GLU A 309 -3.83 -12.63 -9.68
C GLU A 309 -3.32 -11.34 -10.33
N CYS A 310 -2.33 -11.45 -11.22
CA CYS A 310 -1.77 -10.30 -11.91
C CYS A 310 -2.70 -9.71 -12.97
N THR A 311 -3.56 -10.52 -13.60
CA THR A 311 -4.45 -10.05 -14.69
C THR A 311 -5.57 -9.13 -14.21
N LYS A 312 -5.86 -9.15 -12.90
CA LYS A 312 -6.92 -8.34 -12.26
C LYS A 312 -6.37 -7.46 -11.13
N CYS A 313 -5.07 -7.21 -11.12
CA CYS A 313 -4.41 -6.52 -10.02
C CYS A 313 -4.84 -5.05 -9.95
N VAL A 314 -5.34 -4.63 -8.78
CA VAL A 314 -5.77 -3.25 -8.50
C VAL A 314 -4.62 -2.33 -8.09
N CYS A 315 -3.43 -2.88 -7.80
CA CYS A 315 -2.26 -2.16 -7.30
C CYS A 315 -1.02 -2.43 -8.19
N SER A 316 -1.20 -2.30 -9.50
CA SER A 316 -0.07 -2.45 -10.43
C SER A 316 0.93 -1.30 -10.26
N MET A 317 2.22 -1.63 -10.28
CA MET A 317 3.31 -0.67 -10.25
C MET A 317 4.24 -0.90 -11.43
N TRP A 318 4.44 0.13 -12.24
CA TRP A 318 5.43 0.11 -13.32
C TRP A 318 6.52 1.14 -13.04
N ARG A 319 7.75 0.73 -13.21
CA ARG A 319 8.92 1.62 -13.20
C ARG A 319 9.75 1.36 -14.44
N GLU A 320 10.15 2.42 -15.09
CA GLU A 320 11.06 2.28 -16.23
C GLU A 320 12.41 1.68 -15.76
N PRO A 321 12.93 0.64 -16.44
CA PRO A 321 14.15 -0.03 -16.01
C PRO A 321 15.35 0.93 -15.82
N ALA A 322 15.47 1.96 -16.65
CA ALA A 322 16.51 2.98 -16.52
C ALA A 322 16.39 3.81 -15.23
N SER A 323 15.18 3.97 -14.67
CA SER A 323 14.96 4.70 -13.41
C SER A 323 15.30 3.87 -12.17
N LEU A 324 15.44 2.56 -12.30
CA LEU A 324 15.76 1.66 -11.19
C LEU A 324 17.23 1.77 -10.74
N SER A 325 18.14 2.17 -11.64
CA SER A 325 19.57 2.35 -11.36
C SER A 325 19.96 3.79 -10.98
N GLY A 326 19.06 4.77 -11.11
CA GLY A 326 19.34 6.19 -10.87
C GLY A 326 19.15 6.63 -9.42
N LYS A 327 19.83 7.73 -9.02
CA LYS A 327 19.72 8.34 -7.66
C LYS A 327 18.36 8.97 -7.34
N SER A 328 17.42 9.01 -8.29
CA SER A 328 16.13 9.70 -8.19
C SER A 328 14.93 8.75 -8.09
N PHE A 329 15.08 7.65 -7.36
CA PHE A 329 13.92 6.81 -7.03
C PHE A 329 13.04 7.60 -6.05
N GLN A 330 11.92 8.12 -6.50
CA GLN A 330 10.88 8.67 -5.63
C GLN A 330 9.77 7.65 -5.54
N LEU A 331 9.46 7.23 -4.33
CA LEU A 331 8.27 6.45 -4.05
C LEU A 331 7.06 7.37 -4.16
N GLY A 332 6.65 7.71 -5.37
CA GLY A 332 5.29 8.13 -5.59
C GLY A 332 4.43 6.92 -5.29
N LEU A 333 3.63 6.94 -4.24
CA LEU A 333 2.64 5.89 -3.93
C LEU A 333 1.53 5.84 -4.98
N ALA A 334 1.50 6.80 -5.89
CA ALA A 334 0.75 6.78 -7.14
C ALA A 334 1.67 6.25 -8.24
N GLY A 335 1.41 5.05 -8.70
CA GLY A 335 2.03 4.55 -9.92
C GLY A 335 1.68 5.49 -11.09
N ASN A 336 2.67 6.23 -11.59
CA ASN A 336 2.58 6.84 -12.90
C ASN A 336 2.56 5.69 -13.93
N ALA A 337 1.42 5.41 -14.50
CA ALA A 337 1.23 4.72 -15.77
C ALA A 337 -0.03 5.25 -16.41
#